data_f56e76b6818f249a7fc081c470bc190e
#
_entry.id   f56e76b6818f249a7fc081c470bc190e
#
_cell.length_a   1.000
_cell.length_b   1.000
_cell.length_c   1.000
_cell.angle_alpha   90.00
_cell.angle_beta   90.00
_cell.angle_gamma   90.00
#
_symmetry.space_group_name_H-M   'P 1'
#
loop_
_entity.id
_entity.type
_entity.pdbx_description
1 polymer ?
#
loop_
_entity_poly.entity_id
_entity_poly.type
_entity_poly.pdbx_seq_one_letter_code
_entity_poly.pdbx_strand_id
1 'polypeptide(L)'
;MTPEMFIARESARAIKALYETDVDASTLQVSVTRKEFEGDYTLVVFPLLRMSHSTPENTGKAIGEWLKANVPEIADYNCVKGFLNLLFSNLYWNELFSEMAKDPDFGQLPSTGKNIMIEFSSPNTNKPLHLGHVRNNLLGDSVSRLLKANGDNVIEATLVNDRGVHICKSMYAWLKAGEGATPETSGKKGDHLVGDMYVAFNDIYKDEVKELVAGGMSEEEAGKEAPSIKAAHDMLVKWEAGDEEVRALWSKMNKWVLDGFDETYASLGIHFDKVYYESQTYLLGKSLVRKGLDMGVFVTDPDGSVWCDLTADGLDRKLLLRSDGTSVYITQDIGTAEKRFSEFKLDSHVYVVGNEQNYHFQVLKLILKKLGFDWADDIYHLSYGMVELPEGKMKSREGTVVDADDLIEKMYQEAKAMSEESGKLADLPEEEKDRLYHMIGLGALKYFIIKVDPKKTMLFNPKESIDFNGNTGPFIQYTHARIKSILRKAEAQGIDHSVEEIPTVNLSLKEIRLVKLLNLYPSKVAEGAQAYSPAVIANYAYELAKEFNQYYHDTPILKEEDKDVLKVRLVLIETLSAVLRKAMGILGIELPERM
;
A
#
# COMPACT_ATOMS: atom_id res chain seq x y z
N MET A 1 23.34 -13.76 5.40
CA MET A 1 23.46 -13.32 6.84
C MET A 1 23.61 -11.80 6.86
N THR A 2 22.87 -11.05 7.72
CA THR A 2 23.04 -9.59 7.77
C THR A 2 24.41 -9.19 8.33
N PRO A 3 24.95 -8.01 7.96
CA PRO A 3 26.21 -7.51 8.51
C PRO A 3 26.22 -7.42 10.04
N GLU A 4 25.09 -7.04 10.65
CA GLU A 4 24.93 -6.97 12.10
C GLU A 4 25.07 -8.35 12.75
N MET A 5 24.41 -9.36 12.16
CA MET A 5 24.50 -10.74 12.64
C MET A 5 25.91 -11.31 12.48
N PHE A 6 26.58 -10.96 11.37
CA PHE A 6 27.97 -11.35 11.15
C PHE A 6 28.88 -10.78 12.23
N ILE A 7 28.83 -9.46 12.48
CA ILE A 7 29.63 -8.80 13.50
C ILE A 7 29.31 -9.36 14.90
N ALA A 8 28.03 -9.56 15.21
CA ALA A 8 27.62 -10.12 16.49
C ALA A 8 28.21 -11.52 16.72
N ARG A 9 28.16 -12.40 15.72
CA ARG A 9 28.75 -13.74 15.76
C ARG A 9 30.26 -13.70 15.95
N GLU A 10 30.97 -12.91 15.15
CA GLU A 10 32.42 -12.83 15.22
C GLU A 10 32.88 -12.14 16.51
N SER A 11 32.12 -11.15 17.01
CA SER A 11 32.39 -10.54 18.31
C SER A 11 32.19 -11.52 19.48
N ALA A 12 31.18 -12.39 19.41
CA ALA A 12 31.01 -13.46 20.42
C ALA A 12 32.19 -14.43 20.41
N ARG A 13 32.74 -14.76 19.22
CA ARG A 13 33.98 -15.56 19.11
C ARG A 13 35.19 -14.84 19.74
N ALA A 14 35.34 -13.54 19.48
CA ALA A 14 36.39 -12.71 20.06
C ALA A 14 36.29 -12.66 21.59
N ILE A 15 35.10 -12.47 22.14
CA ILE A 15 34.83 -12.44 23.58
C ILE A 15 35.20 -13.77 24.23
N LYS A 16 34.82 -14.88 23.61
CA LYS A 16 35.18 -16.22 24.10
C LYS A 16 36.71 -16.43 24.13
N ALA A 17 37.39 -16.00 23.07
CA ALA A 17 38.84 -16.14 22.97
C ALA A 17 39.62 -15.25 23.97
N LEU A 18 39.13 -14.04 24.22
CA LEU A 18 39.81 -13.06 25.08
C LEU A 18 39.46 -13.19 26.56
N TYR A 19 38.23 -13.60 26.86
CA TYR A 19 37.70 -13.54 28.23
C TYR A 19 37.14 -14.89 28.73
N GLU A 20 37.32 -15.97 27.95
CA GLU A 20 36.84 -17.33 28.26
C GLU A 20 35.35 -17.41 28.61
N THR A 21 34.56 -16.46 28.11
CA THR A 21 33.12 -16.30 28.39
C THR A 21 32.31 -16.54 27.15
N ASP A 22 31.33 -17.44 27.22
CA ASP A 22 30.36 -17.64 26.15
C ASP A 22 29.27 -16.57 26.24
N VAL A 23 29.03 -15.87 25.12
CA VAL A 23 27.99 -14.84 24.97
C VAL A 23 27.09 -15.21 23.80
N ASP A 24 25.78 -15.12 24.01
CA ASP A 24 24.83 -15.25 22.91
C ASP A 24 24.95 -14.03 21.98
N ALA A 25 25.33 -14.29 20.73
CA ALA A 25 25.48 -13.26 19.71
C ALA A 25 24.24 -12.37 19.55
N SER A 26 23.02 -12.93 19.75
CA SER A 26 21.77 -12.19 19.65
C SER A 26 21.62 -11.09 20.70
N THR A 27 22.37 -11.15 21.80
CA THR A 27 22.36 -10.14 22.86
C THR A 27 23.30 -8.95 22.60
N LEU A 28 24.20 -9.09 21.61
CA LEU A 28 25.16 -8.06 21.26
C LEU A 28 24.48 -6.95 20.43
N GLN A 29 24.66 -5.72 20.88
CA GLN A 29 24.08 -4.55 20.21
C GLN A 29 25.02 -4.08 19.09
N VAL A 30 24.62 -4.37 17.85
CA VAL A 30 25.31 -3.93 16.64
C VAL A 30 24.35 -3.04 15.84
N SER A 31 24.87 -1.93 15.31
CA SER A 31 24.12 -1.00 14.46
C SER A 31 25.03 -0.34 13.43
N VAL A 32 24.44 0.26 12.40
CA VAL A 32 25.17 1.06 11.42
C VAL A 32 25.94 2.18 12.14
N THR A 33 27.19 2.38 11.79
CA THR A 33 28.03 3.45 12.36
C THR A 33 27.44 4.82 12.02
N ARG A 34 27.40 5.74 12.99
CA ARG A 34 26.94 7.10 12.79
C ARG A 34 27.87 7.86 11.82
N LYS A 35 27.31 8.75 11.04
CA LYS A 35 28.03 9.50 9.98
C LYS A 35 29.24 10.30 10.47
N GLU A 36 29.28 10.64 11.76
CA GLU A 36 30.37 11.41 12.37
C GLU A 36 31.61 10.55 12.68
N PHE A 37 31.49 9.24 12.57
CA PHE A 37 32.57 8.28 12.87
C PHE A 37 32.94 7.45 11.64
N GLU A 38 34.21 7.10 11.54
CA GLU A 38 34.70 6.15 10.54
C GLU A 38 34.30 4.72 10.94
N GLY A 39 33.81 3.95 9.99
CA GLY A 39 33.36 2.56 10.16
C GLY A 39 32.06 2.28 9.42
N ASP A 40 31.77 1.01 9.25
CA ASP A 40 30.54 0.52 8.63
C ASP A 40 29.47 0.21 9.69
N TYR A 41 29.87 -0.52 10.72
CA TYR A 41 29.00 -0.93 11.82
C TYR A 41 29.68 -0.74 13.17
N THR A 42 28.87 -0.50 14.20
CA THR A 42 29.31 -0.25 15.57
C THR A 42 28.79 -1.31 16.51
N LEU A 43 29.71 -1.94 17.26
CA LEU A 43 29.40 -2.77 18.44
C LEU A 43 29.41 -1.91 19.69
N VAL A 44 28.38 -2.00 20.52
CA VAL A 44 28.31 -1.34 21.83
C VAL A 44 29.01 -2.22 22.87
N VAL A 45 30.14 -1.75 23.43
CA VAL A 45 30.94 -2.58 24.35
C VAL A 45 30.56 -2.42 25.82
N PHE A 46 29.72 -1.49 26.20
CA PHE A 46 29.36 -1.25 27.61
C PHE A 46 28.81 -2.49 28.35
N PRO A 47 27.94 -3.33 27.74
CA PRO A 47 27.47 -4.55 28.40
C PRO A 47 28.58 -5.57 28.70
N LEU A 48 29.71 -5.47 27.99
CA LEU A 48 30.82 -6.42 28.04
C LEU A 48 31.82 -6.11 29.15
N LEU A 49 31.75 -4.96 29.79
CA LEU A 49 32.72 -4.51 30.81
C LEU A 49 32.79 -5.41 32.04
N ARG A 50 31.70 -6.09 32.35
CA ARG A 50 31.67 -7.08 33.47
C ARG A 50 32.53 -8.31 33.18
N MET A 51 32.72 -8.65 31.91
CA MET A 51 33.52 -9.81 31.48
C MET A 51 34.97 -9.41 31.27
N SER A 52 35.22 -8.24 30.70
CA SER A 52 36.58 -7.76 30.40
C SER A 52 37.32 -7.24 31.64
N HIS A 53 36.60 -6.86 32.70
CA HIS A 53 37.14 -6.17 33.87
C HIS A 53 38.04 -4.99 33.53
N SER A 54 37.69 -4.24 32.44
CA SER A 54 38.52 -3.18 31.88
C SER A 54 37.67 -1.94 31.51
N THR A 55 38.33 -0.88 31.00
CA THR A 55 37.66 0.30 30.52
C THR A 55 36.95 0.03 29.18
N PRO A 56 35.92 0.84 28.82
CA PRO A 56 35.23 0.69 27.52
C PRO A 56 36.19 0.77 26.32
N GLU A 57 37.15 1.71 26.36
CA GLU A 57 38.14 1.85 25.30
C GLU A 57 39.04 0.63 25.18
N ASN A 58 39.57 0.14 26.30
CA ASN A 58 40.47 -1.03 26.29
C ASN A 58 39.72 -2.30 25.88
N THR A 59 38.48 -2.47 26.33
CA THR A 59 37.63 -3.60 25.92
C THR A 59 37.37 -3.58 24.43
N GLY A 60 36.93 -2.43 23.90
CA GLY A 60 36.70 -2.26 22.47
C GLY A 60 37.97 -2.45 21.64
N LYS A 61 39.10 -1.91 22.10
CA LYS A 61 40.39 -2.08 21.42
C LYS A 61 40.80 -3.56 21.38
N ALA A 62 40.72 -4.29 22.48
CA ALA A 62 41.10 -5.71 22.52
C ALA A 62 40.21 -6.56 21.58
N ILE A 63 38.89 -6.32 21.57
CA ILE A 63 37.98 -7.02 20.66
C ILE A 63 38.28 -6.63 19.22
N GLY A 64 38.50 -5.34 18.92
CA GLY A 64 38.81 -4.86 17.58
C GLY A 64 40.13 -5.41 17.03
N GLU A 65 41.17 -5.45 17.85
CA GLU A 65 42.48 -6.08 17.50
C GLU A 65 42.31 -7.55 17.18
N TRP A 66 41.57 -8.28 18.01
CA TRP A 66 41.32 -9.71 17.78
C TRP A 66 40.56 -9.93 16.48
N LEU A 67 39.47 -9.15 16.24
CA LEU A 67 38.68 -9.24 15.03
C LEU A 67 39.50 -8.95 13.78
N LYS A 68 40.31 -7.87 13.79
CA LYS A 68 41.17 -7.51 12.65
C LYS A 68 42.24 -8.59 12.37
N ALA A 69 42.71 -9.27 13.40
CA ALA A 69 43.76 -10.31 13.26
C ALA A 69 43.20 -11.68 12.83
N ASN A 70 41.95 -12.02 13.16
CA ASN A 70 41.38 -13.35 13.03
C ASN A 70 40.19 -13.44 12.06
N VAL A 71 39.64 -12.31 11.56
CA VAL A 71 38.48 -12.24 10.69
C VAL A 71 38.87 -11.46 9.44
N PRO A 72 39.17 -12.13 8.30
CA PRO A 72 39.64 -11.49 7.07
C PRO A 72 38.66 -10.44 6.50
N GLU A 73 37.38 -10.59 6.83
CA GLU A 73 36.29 -9.68 6.41
C GLU A 73 36.34 -8.33 7.16
N ILE A 74 37.11 -8.21 8.25
CA ILE A 74 37.30 -6.96 9.00
C ILE A 74 38.65 -6.34 8.60
N ALA A 75 38.58 -5.20 7.90
CA ALA A 75 39.78 -4.49 7.44
C ALA A 75 40.43 -3.67 8.56
N ASP A 76 39.61 -2.95 9.34
CA ASP A 76 40.10 -2.06 10.38
C ASP A 76 39.01 -1.79 11.44
N TYR A 77 39.40 -1.11 12.51
CA TYR A 77 38.49 -0.69 13.57
C TYR A 77 38.98 0.62 14.21
N ASN A 78 38.05 1.32 14.82
CA ASN A 78 38.33 2.36 15.79
C ASN A 78 37.38 2.23 17.00
N CYS A 79 37.82 2.66 18.16
CA CYS A 79 37.00 2.62 19.38
C CYS A 79 36.91 4.02 19.98
N VAL A 80 35.71 4.59 20.03
CA VAL A 80 35.45 5.93 20.54
C VAL A 80 34.44 5.85 21.69
N LYS A 81 34.86 6.16 22.89
CA LYS A 81 34.01 6.21 24.10
C LYS A 81 33.15 4.93 24.30
N GLY A 82 33.72 3.75 24.08
CA GLY A 82 33.02 2.46 24.24
C GLY A 82 32.12 2.06 23.08
N PHE A 83 32.27 2.69 21.92
CA PHE A 83 31.68 2.31 20.65
C PHE A 83 32.77 1.77 19.74
N LEU A 84 32.76 0.47 19.50
CA LEU A 84 33.71 -0.18 18.61
C LEU A 84 33.15 -0.13 17.18
N ASN A 85 33.72 0.77 16.37
CA ASN A 85 33.34 0.92 14.95
C ASN A 85 34.26 0.01 14.13
N LEU A 86 33.66 -0.84 13.32
CA LEU A 86 34.33 -1.84 12.48
C LEU A 86 34.23 -1.43 11.02
N LEU A 87 35.31 -1.59 10.28
CA LEU A 87 35.36 -1.37 8.83
C LEU A 87 35.51 -2.72 8.14
N PHE A 88 34.59 -3.03 7.23
CA PHE A 88 34.67 -4.26 6.44
C PHE A 88 35.72 -4.16 5.33
N SER A 89 36.32 -5.29 5.00
CA SER A 89 37.23 -5.42 3.87
C SER A 89 36.51 -5.50 2.54
N ASN A 90 37.25 -5.27 1.47
CA ASN A 90 36.73 -5.50 0.11
C ASN A 90 36.30 -6.95 -0.13
N LEU A 91 36.95 -7.90 0.55
CA LEU A 91 36.54 -9.32 0.49
C LEU A 91 35.09 -9.48 0.93
N TYR A 92 34.74 -8.96 2.11
CA TYR A 92 33.37 -9.02 2.63
C TYR A 92 32.33 -8.43 1.66
N TRP A 93 32.63 -7.24 1.12
CA TRP A 93 31.68 -6.57 0.20
C TRP A 93 31.51 -7.33 -1.12
N ASN A 94 32.57 -7.94 -1.66
CA ASN A 94 32.49 -8.78 -2.86
C ASN A 94 31.68 -10.06 -2.59
N GLU A 95 31.89 -10.72 -1.45
CA GLU A 95 31.14 -11.93 -1.08
C GLU A 95 29.66 -11.63 -0.89
N LEU A 96 29.34 -10.59 -0.10
CA LEU A 96 27.96 -10.14 0.12
C LEU A 96 27.27 -9.77 -1.20
N PHE A 97 27.96 -9.03 -2.06
CA PHE A 97 27.43 -8.68 -3.38
C PHE A 97 27.18 -9.91 -4.24
N SER A 98 28.14 -10.84 -4.28
CA SER A 98 28.01 -12.08 -5.05
C SER A 98 26.83 -12.94 -4.58
N GLU A 99 26.61 -13.06 -3.25
CA GLU A 99 25.44 -13.74 -2.69
C GLU A 99 24.12 -13.08 -3.18
N MET A 100 24.03 -11.76 -3.08
CA MET A 100 22.84 -11.02 -3.53
C MET A 100 22.57 -11.15 -5.04
N ALA A 101 23.62 -11.04 -5.85
CA ALA A 101 23.50 -11.09 -7.31
C ALA A 101 23.08 -12.48 -7.84
N LYS A 102 23.48 -13.54 -7.14
CA LYS A 102 23.16 -14.94 -7.49
C LYS A 102 21.81 -15.41 -6.98
N ASP A 103 21.18 -14.67 -6.05
CA ASP A 103 19.89 -15.03 -5.48
C ASP A 103 18.74 -14.42 -6.30
N PRO A 104 18.00 -15.21 -7.12
CA PRO A 104 16.87 -14.70 -7.89
C PRO A 104 15.72 -14.22 -7.01
N ASP A 105 15.63 -14.76 -5.80
CA ASP A 105 14.58 -14.45 -4.83
C ASP A 105 15.02 -13.40 -3.80
N PHE A 106 16.20 -12.77 -4.00
CA PHE A 106 16.71 -11.76 -3.10
C PHE A 106 15.65 -10.70 -2.77
N GLY A 107 15.38 -10.54 -1.50
CA GLY A 107 14.37 -9.62 -0.97
C GLY A 107 13.00 -10.23 -0.69
N GLN A 108 12.72 -11.46 -1.17
CA GLN A 108 11.56 -12.24 -0.73
C GLN A 108 11.85 -12.83 0.66
N LEU A 109 11.00 -12.53 1.63
CA LEU A 109 11.18 -13.08 2.98
C LEU A 109 10.56 -14.47 3.11
N PRO A 110 11.04 -15.31 4.02
CA PRO A 110 10.49 -16.64 4.27
C PRO A 110 9.02 -16.58 4.66
N SER A 111 8.26 -17.63 4.32
CA SER A 111 6.85 -17.71 4.69
C SER A 111 6.65 -17.59 6.20
N THR A 112 5.75 -16.69 6.60
CA THR A 112 5.33 -16.53 7.99
C THR A 112 4.26 -17.53 8.40
N GLY A 113 3.58 -18.14 7.42
CA GLY A 113 2.41 -19.01 7.61
C GLY A 113 1.13 -18.27 8.01
N LYS A 114 1.15 -16.94 8.12
CA LYS A 114 -0.02 -16.14 8.52
C LYS A 114 -0.97 -15.92 7.36
N ASN A 115 -2.27 -16.01 7.65
CA ASN A 115 -3.36 -15.66 6.73
C ASN A 115 -3.87 -14.27 7.08
N ILE A 116 -3.67 -13.30 6.20
CA ILE A 116 -4.06 -11.90 6.40
C ILE A 116 -5.08 -11.51 5.33
N MET A 117 -6.24 -11.03 5.74
CA MET A 117 -7.19 -10.41 4.80
C MET A 117 -6.98 -8.91 4.79
N ILE A 118 -6.96 -8.32 3.59
CA ILE A 118 -6.91 -6.86 3.40
C ILE A 118 -8.16 -6.46 2.64
N GLU A 119 -9.01 -5.65 3.28
CA GLU A 119 -10.19 -5.07 2.65
C GLU A 119 -9.93 -3.63 2.24
N PHE A 120 -10.20 -3.34 0.98
CA PHE A 120 -10.07 -2.00 0.42
C PHE A 120 -11.08 -1.76 -0.71
N SER A 121 -11.11 -0.55 -1.27
CA SER A 121 -12.07 -0.03 -2.23
C SER A 121 -13.45 0.21 -1.63
N SER A 122 -14.25 -0.82 -1.41
CA SER A 122 -15.60 -0.78 -0.80
C SER A 122 -16.51 0.31 -1.39
N PRO A 123 -16.73 0.32 -2.72
CA PRO A 123 -17.45 1.38 -3.41
C PRO A 123 -18.97 1.23 -3.28
N ASN A 124 -19.69 2.36 -3.50
CA ASN A 124 -21.14 2.34 -3.63
C ASN A 124 -21.53 2.29 -5.12
N THR A 125 -22.50 1.44 -5.47
CA THR A 125 -22.93 1.22 -6.85
C THR A 125 -23.90 2.30 -7.39
N ASN A 126 -23.76 3.54 -6.95
CA ASN A 126 -24.56 4.68 -7.42
C ASN A 126 -23.74 5.79 -8.07
N LYS A 127 -22.44 5.59 -8.23
CA LYS A 127 -21.50 6.59 -8.78
C LYS A 127 -20.19 5.92 -9.19
N PRO A 128 -19.42 6.53 -10.12
CA PRO A 128 -18.10 6.04 -10.49
C PRO A 128 -17.09 6.18 -9.36
N LEU A 129 -15.94 5.50 -9.51
CA LEU A 129 -14.80 5.65 -8.63
C LEU A 129 -14.20 7.05 -8.79
N HIS A 130 -13.60 7.57 -7.73
CA HIS A 130 -12.99 8.90 -7.71
C HIS A 130 -11.61 8.89 -7.03
N LEU A 131 -10.89 10.01 -7.05
CA LEU A 131 -9.54 10.15 -6.49
C LEU A 131 -9.41 9.59 -5.06
N GLY A 132 -10.44 9.72 -4.21
CA GLY A 132 -10.44 9.10 -2.88
C GLY A 132 -10.40 7.57 -2.94
N HIS A 133 -11.14 6.96 -3.88
CA HIS A 133 -11.07 5.52 -4.13
C HIS A 133 -9.72 5.12 -4.74
N VAL A 134 -9.16 5.93 -5.64
CA VAL A 134 -7.82 5.68 -6.20
C VAL A 134 -6.79 5.59 -5.07
N ARG A 135 -6.78 6.54 -4.12
CA ARG A 135 -5.87 6.48 -2.97
C ARG A 135 -6.08 5.22 -2.12
N ASN A 136 -7.32 4.90 -1.81
CA ASN A 136 -7.68 3.71 -1.05
C ASN A 136 -7.19 2.43 -1.74
N ASN A 137 -7.48 2.31 -3.03
CA ASN A 137 -7.13 1.17 -3.86
C ASN A 137 -5.61 0.98 -3.97
N LEU A 138 -4.87 2.05 -4.24
CA LEU A 138 -3.42 1.98 -4.36
C LEU A 138 -2.74 1.64 -3.03
N LEU A 139 -3.27 2.13 -1.91
CA LEU A 139 -2.77 1.75 -0.58
C LEU A 139 -3.06 0.29 -0.28
N GLY A 140 -4.30 -0.18 -0.53
CA GLY A 140 -4.69 -1.57 -0.28
C GLY A 140 -3.86 -2.55 -1.10
N ASP A 141 -3.75 -2.34 -2.41
CA ASP A 141 -2.95 -3.17 -3.33
C ASP A 141 -1.46 -3.19 -2.93
N SER A 142 -0.87 -2.01 -2.65
CA SER A 142 0.55 -1.95 -2.28
C SER A 142 0.85 -2.60 -0.93
N VAL A 143 -0.04 -2.46 0.05
CA VAL A 143 0.11 -3.15 1.34
C VAL A 143 -0.04 -4.66 1.16
N SER A 144 -0.98 -5.11 0.32
CA SER A 144 -1.15 -6.53 -0.02
C SER A 144 0.12 -7.11 -0.63
N ARG A 145 0.69 -6.45 -1.64
CA ARG A 145 1.95 -6.87 -2.28
C ARG A 145 3.13 -6.86 -1.31
N LEU A 146 3.18 -5.87 -0.43
CA LEU A 146 4.23 -5.75 0.59
C LEU A 146 4.18 -6.90 1.60
N LEU A 147 3.00 -7.28 2.07
CA LEU A 147 2.81 -8.42 2.96
C LEU A 147 3.10 -9.75 2.25
N LYS A 148 2.73 -9.89 0.97
CA LYS A 148 3.13 -11.06 0.15
C LYS A 148 4.66 -11.16 0.05
N ALA A 149 5.37 -10.04 -0.17
CA ALA A 149 6.84 -10.00 -0.16
C ALA A 149 7.43 -10.29 1.21
N ASN A 150 6.73 -9.99 2.30
CA ASN A 150 7.08 -10.33 3.68
C ASN A 150 6.87 -11.83 4.00
N GLY A 151 6.29 -12.61 3.09
CA GLY A 151 6.03 -14.04 3.26
C GLY A 151 4.67 -14.37 3.88
N ASP A 152 3.73 -13.43 3.96
CA ASP A 152 2.38 -13.66 4.45
C ASP A 152 1.47 -14.18 3.33
N ASN A 153 0.47 -15.01 3.68
CA ASN A 153 -0.63 -15.38 2.79
C ASN A 153 -1.69 -14.27 2.84
N VAL A 154 -1.83 -13.53 1.75
CA VAL A 154 -2.72 -12.37 1.69
C VAL A 154 -3.94 -12.68 0.85
N ILE A 155 -5.11 -12.33 1.38
CA ILE A 155 -6.41 -12.40 0.71
C ILE A 155 -6.89 -10.97 0.49
N GLU A 156 -7.00 -10.56 -0.76
CA GLU A 156 -7.48 -9.23 -1.15
C GLU A 156 -9.00 -9.24 -1.27
N ALA A 157 -9.67 -8.45 -0.44
CA ALA A 157 -11.12 -8.42 -0.38
C ALA A 157 -11.70 -7.02 -0.58
N THR A 158 -12.93 -6.97 -1.07
CA THR A 158 -13.73 -5.74 -1.13
C THR A 158 -15.16 -6.02 -0.70
N LEU A 159 -15.83 -5.02 -0.09
CA LEU A 159 -17.25 -5.04 0.22
C LEU A 159 -17.96 -3.99 -0.64
N VAL A 160 -18.69 -4.44 -1.64
CA VAL A 160 -19.47 -3.56 -2.51
C VAL A 160 -20.79 -3.19 -1.85
N ASN A 161 -21.04 -1.90 -1.71
CA ASN A 161 -22.30 -1.37 -1.19
C ASN A 161 -23.32 -1.25 -2.34
N ASP A 162 -23.99 -2.37 -2.64
CA ASP A 162 -24.88 -2.55 -3.77
C ASP A 162 -26.38 -2.40 -3.42
N ARG A 163 -26.70 -2.02 -2.17
CA ARG A 163 -28.08 -1.79 -1.70
C ARG A 163 -28.23 -0.47 -0.93
N GLY A 164 -29.48 -0.11 -0.70
CA GLY A 164 -29.83 1.07 0.10
C GLY A 164 -30.51 2.17 -0.71
N VAL A 165 -30.99 3.19 0.01
CA VAL A 165 -31.77 4.27 -0.60
C VAL A 165 -31.01 5.03 -1.70
N HIS A 166 -29.68 5.13 -1.59
CA HIS A 166 -28.86 5.81 -2.60
C HIS A 166 -28.91 5.11 -3.96
N ILE A 167 -28.93 3.77 -3.96
CA ILE A 167 -29.07 2.99 -5.20
C ILE A 167 -30.49 3.18 -5.78
N CYS A 168 -31.51 3.13 -4.91
CA CYS A 168 -32.89 3.37 -5.32
C CYS A 168 -33.12 4.77 -5.91
N LYS A 169 -32.35 5.78 -5.47
CA LYS A 169 -32.38 7.12 -6.07
C LYS A 169 -31.97 7.09 -7.54
N SER A 170 -30.86 6.44 -7.87
CA SER A 170 -30.43 6.27 -9.26
C SER A 170 -31.44 5.47 -10.09
N MET A 171 -32.02 4.41 -9.50
CA MET A 171 -33.05 3.61 -10.15
C MET A 171 -34.30 4.45 -10.46
N TYR A 172 -34.78 5.25 -9.51
CA TYR A 172 -35.91 6.13 -9.70
C TYR A 172 -35.65 7.15 -10.82
N ALA A 173 -34.50 7.82 -10.80
CA ALA A 173 -34.16 8.79 -11.83
C ALA A 173 -34.04 8.15 -13.22
N TRP A 174 -33.49 6.94 -13.31
CA TRP A 174 -33.42 6.21 -14.58
C TRP A 174 -34.81 5.91 -15.16
N LEU A 175 -35.77 5.54 -14.31
CA LEU A 175 -37.18 5.33 -14.74
C LEU A 175 -37.86 6.62 -15.16
N LYS A 176 -37.50 7.78 -14.59
CA LYS A 176 -38.15 9.06 -14.83
C LYS A 176 -37.53 9.88 -15.96
N ALA A 177 -36.20 9.88 -16.03
CA ALA A 177 -35.43 10.74 -16.92
C ALA A 177 -34.41 9.99 -17.80
N GLY A 178 -34.23 8.69 -17.58
CA GLY A 178 -33.23 7.90 -18.30
C GLY A 178 -33.64 7.49 -19.72
N GLU A 179 -34.92 7.66 -20.12
CA GLU A 179 -35.46 7.36 -21.45
C GLU A 179 -35.07 5.96 -21.98
N GLY A 180 -34.81 5.00 -21.07
CA GLY A 180 -34.37 3.65 -21.42
C GLY A 180 -32.90 3.54 -21.82
N ALA A 181 -32.08 4.57 -21.57
CA ALA A 181 -30.65 4.55 -21.87
C ALA A 181 -29.93 3.37 -21.21
N THR A 182 -29.03 2.76 -21.95
CA THR A 182 -28.10 1.73 -21.48
C THR A 182 -26.66 2.18 -21.79
N PRO A 183 -25.62 1.53 -21.21
CA PRO A 183 -24.23 1.83 -21.58
C PRO A 183 -24.00 1.79 -23.10
N GLU A 184 -24.57 0.77 -23.77
CA GLU A 184 -24.42 0.58 -25.22
C GLU A 184 -25.11 1.68 -26.02
N THR A 185 -26.31 2.11 -25.61
CA THR A 185 -27.08 3.14 -26.36
C THR A 185 -26.61 4.56 -26.10
N SER A 186 -26.06 4.80 -24.89
CA SER A 186 -25.53 6.11 -24.50
C SER A 186 -24.07 6.33 -24.86
N GLY A 187 -23.33 5.23 -25.14
CA GLY A 187 -21.89 5.26 -25.31
C GLY A 187 -21.12 5.63 -24.04
N LYS A 188 -21.77 5.58 -22.88
CA LYS A 188 -21.17 5.86 -21.57
C LYS A 188 -20.85 4.58 -20.83
N LYS A 189 -19.76 4.56 -20.09
CA LYS A 189 -19.43 3.52 -19.14
C LYS A 189 -20.55 3.36 -18.09
N GLY A 190 -20.81 2.13 -17.64
CA GLY A 190 -22.01 1.84 -16.84
C GLY A 190 -22.08 2.59 -15.51
N ASP A 191 -20.98 2.71 -14.79
CA ASP A 191 -20.91 3.45 -13.53
C ASP A 191 -21.09 4.98 -13.73
N HIS A 192 -20.60 5.53 -14.85
CA HIS A 192 -20.85 6.92 -15.24
C HIS A 192 -22.33 7.17 -15.57
N LEU A 193 -22.95 6.26 -16.32
CA LEU A 193 -24.37 6.37 -16.63
C LEU A 193 -25.24 6.37 -15.37
N VAL A 194 -24.98 5.45 -14.45
CA VAL A 194 -25.72 5.37 -13.17
C VAL A 194 -25.39 6.55 -12.26
N GLY A 195 -24.16 7.07 -12.31
CA GLY A 195 -23.75 8.29 -11.62
C GLY A 195 -24.50 9.53 -12.10
N ASP A 196 -24.70 9.68 -13.42
CA ASP A 196 -25.52 10.75 -14.01
C ASP A 196 -26.96 10.67 -13.51
N MET A 197 -27.51 9.46 -13.37
CA MET A 197 -28.85 9.28 -12.81
C MET A 197 -28.93 9.66 -11.34
N TYR A 198 -27.85 9.46 -10.56
CA TYR A 198 -27.79 9.93 -9.18
C TYR A 198 -27.79 11.46 -9.08
N VAL A 199 -27.11 12.14 -9.99
CA VAL A 199 -27.14 13.62 -10.11
C VAL A 199 -28.53 14.09 -10.54
N ALA A 200 -29.12 13.48 -11.58
CA ALA A 200 -30.45 13.78 -12.04
C ALA A 200 -31.52 13.63 -10.93
N PHE A 201 -31.39 12.58 -10.09
CA PHE A 201 -32.27 12.47 -8.92
C PHE A 201 -32.15 13.67 -7.97
N ASN A 202 -30.94 14.14 -7.73
CA ASN A 202 -30.75 15.28 -6.84
C ASN A 202 -31.38 16.58 -7.38
N ASP A 203 -31.39 16.77 -8.68
CA ASP A 203 -32.04 17.92 -9.33
C ASP A 203 -33.57 17.81 -9.25
N ILE A 204 -34.13 16.64 -9.56
CA ILE A 204 -35.58 16.36 -9.39
C ILE A 204 -35.97 16.62 -7.92
N TYR A 205 -35.23 16.07 -6.96
CA TYR A 205 -35.51 16.26 -5.55
C TYR A 205 -35.45 17.72 -5.11
N LYS A 206 -34.45 18.49 -5.55
CA LYS A 206 -34.36 19.93 -5.22
C LYS A 206 -35.50 20.73 -5.75
N ASP A 207 -35.96 20.43 -6.96
CA ASP A 207 -37.10 21.16 -7.58
C ASP A 207 -38.43 20.82 -6.86
N GLU A 208 -38.66 19.54 -6.50
CA GLU A 208 -39.80 19.13 -5.68
C GLU A 208 -39.80 19.81 -4.31
N VAL A 209 -38.66 19.89 -3.64
CA VAL A 209 -38.53 20.56 -2.34
C VAL A 209 -38.86 22.07 -2.48
N LYS A 210 -38.35 22.74 -3.52
CA LYS A 210 -38.69 24.17 -3.78
C LYS A 210 -40.17 24.39 -3.97
N GLU A 211 -40.83 23.51 -4.72
CA GLU A 211 -42.29 23.59 -4.95
C GLU A 211 -43.08 23.42 -3.65
N LEU A 212 -42.71 22.45 -2.81
CA LEU A 212 -43.34 22.20 -1.51
C LEU A 212 -43.12 23.36 -0.52
N VAL A 213 -41.94 23.95 -0.50
CA VAL A 213 -41.64 25.14 0.30
C VAL A 213 -42.42 26.34 -0.17
N ALA A 214 -42.54 26.55 -1.50
CA ALA A 214 -43.39 27.60 -2.07
C ALA A 214 -44.87 27.38 -1.74
N GLY A 215 -45.28 26.12 -1.54
CA GLY A 215 -46.61 25.73 -1.05
C GLY A 215 -46.85 25.92 0.45
N GLY A 216 -45.84 26.39 1.19
CA GLY A 216 -45.92 26.71 2.63
C GLY A 216 -45.40 25.68 3.60
N MET A 217 -44.73 24.62 3.13
CA MET A 217 -44.05 23.68 4.01
C MET A 217 -42.71 24.23 4.50
N SER A 218 -42.24 23.78 5.67
CA SER A 218 -40.88 24.01 6.10
C SER A 218 -39.91 23.22 5.20
N GLU A 219 -38.66 23.68 5.08
CA GLU A 219 -37.65 22.99 4.26
C GLU A 219 -37.38 21.55 4.77
N GLU A 220 -37.41 21.36 6.08
CA GLU A 220 -37.23 20.02 6.69
C GLU A 220 -38.38 19.06 6.37
N GLU A 221 -39.64 19.55 6.42
CA GLU A 221 -40.82 18.77 6.06
C GLU A 221 -40.85 18.50 4.54
N ALA A 222 -40.61 19.52 3.73
CA ALA A 222 -40.57 19.40 2.28
C ALA A 222 -39.52 18.37 1.83
N GLY A 223 -38.32 18.33 2.52
CA GLY A 223 -37.30 17.35 2.25
C GLY A 223 -37.72 15.90 2.53
N LYS A 224 -38.60 15.68 3.51
CA LYS A 224 -39.16 14.35 3.84
C LYS A 224 -40.36 13.99 2.97
N GLU A 225 -41.12 14.98 2.52
CA GLU A 225 -42.37 14.82 1.81
C GLU A 225 -42.20 14.81 0.27
N ALA A 226 -41.00 15.17 -0.25
CA ALA A 226 -40.74 15.18 -1.68
C ALA A 226 -41.10 13.82 -2.34
N PRO A 227 -41.85 13.80 -3.44
CA PRO A 227 -42.31 12.58 -4.10
C PRO A 227 -41.17 11.64 -4.49
N SER A 228 -40.04 12.15 -4.97
CA SER A 228 -38.87 11.38 -5.38
C SER A 228 -38.22 10.63 -4.23
N ILE A 229 -38.05 11.28 -3.06
CA ILE A 229 -37.43 10.62 -1.90
C ILE A 229 -38.33 9.54 -1.32
N LYS A 230 -39.67 9.78 -1.28
CA LYS A 230 -40.61 8.75 -0.88
C LYS A 230 -40.59 7.55 -1.82
N ALA A 231 -40.62 7.79 -3.14
CA ALA A 231 -40.53 6.73 -4.11
C ALA A 231 -39.22 5.90 -3.99
N ALA A 232 -38.08 6.56 -3.72
CA ALA A 232 -36.82 5.85 -3.48
C ALA A 232 -36.87 4.97 -2.21
N HIS A 233 -37.51 5.46 -1.14
CA HIS A 233 -37.73 4.66 0.07
C HIS A 233 -38.70 3.48 -0.18
N ASP A 234 -39.79 3.70 -0.92
CA ASP A 234 -40.74 2.65 -1.29
C ASP A 234 -40.06 1.56 -2.16
N MET A 235 -39.16 1.96 -3.07
CA MET A 235 -38.34 1.01 -3.84
C MET A 235 -37.48 0.15 -2.94
N LEU A 236 -36.84 0.72 -1.90
CA LEU A 236 -36.03 -0.06 -0.97
C LEU A 236 -36.89 -1.06 -0.20
N VAL A 237 -38.09 -0.65 0.28
CA VAL A 237 -39.04 -1.55 0.96
C VAL A 237 -39.46 -2.70 0.03
N LYS A 238 -39.81 -2.40 -1.23
CA LYS A 238 -40.14 -3.41 -2.24
C LYS A 238 -38.97 -4.35 -2.51
N TRP A 239 -37.75 -3.82 -2.64
CA TRP A 239 -36.55 -4.62 -2.81
C TRP A 239 -36.35 -5.61 -1.66
N GLU A 240 -36.50 -5.15 -0.40
CA GLU A 240 -36.42 -5.99 0.80
C GLU A 240 -37.52 -7.06 0.86
N ALA A 241 -38.73 -6.70 0.39
CA ALA A 241 -39.87 -7.63 0.29
C ALA A 241 -39.72 -8.65 -0.85
N GLY A 242 -38.72 -8.50 -1.72
CA GLY A 242 -38.49 -9.45 -2.81
C GLY A 242 -39.26 -9.15 -4.10
N ASP A 243 -39.73 -7.91 -4.30
CA ASP A 243 -40.44 -7.49 -5.51
C ASP A 243 -39.58 -7.76 -6.77
N GLU A 244 -40.11 -8.53 -7.69
CA GLU A 244 -39.37 -9.04 -8.86
C GLU A 244 -38.97 -7.91 -9.81
N GLU A 245 -39.83 -6.94 -10.04
CA GLU A 245 -39.57 -5.81 -10.98
C GLU A 245 -38.47 -4.91 -10.42
N VAL A 246 -38.56 -4.56 -9.13
CA VAL A 246 -37.56 -3.71 -8.47
C VAL A 246 -36.21 -4.43 -8.40
N ARG A 247 -36.20 -5.75 -8.09
CA ARG A 247 -34.96 -6.54 -8.06
C ARG A 247 -34.34 -6.73 -9.44
N ALA A 248 -35.16 -6.87 -10.50
CA ALA A 248 -34.66 -6.97 -11.87
C ALA A 248 -33.98 -5.66 -12.31
N LEU A 249 -34.60 -4.51 -12.03
CA LEU A 249 -34.01 -3.20 -12.31
C LEU A 249 -32.72 -2.99 -11.51
N TRP A 250 -32.75 -3.27 -10.20
CA TRP A 250 -31.60 -3.21 -9.32
C TRP A 250 -30.44 -4.05 -9.85
N SER A 251 -30.68 -5.33 -10.20
CA SER A 251 -29.67 -6.22 -10.74
C SER A 251 -29.07 -5.73 -12.05
N LYS A 252 -29.92 -5.19 -12.95
CA LYS A 252 -29.49 -4.63 -14.23
C LYS A 252 -28.56 -3.45 -14.04
N MET A 253 -28.95 -2.47 -13.22
CA MET A 253 -28.15 -1.25 -13.02
C MET A 253 -26.88 -1.52 -12.22
N ASN A 254 -26.93 -2.39 -11.19
CA ASN A 254 -25.72 -2.80 -10.47
C ASN A 254 -24.72 -3.50 -11.39
N LYS A 255 -25.21 -4.37 -12.31
CA LYS A 255 -24.31 -5.00 -13.29
C LYS A 255 -23.56 -3.97 -14.12
N TRP A 256 -24.23 -2.94 -14.60
CA TRP A 256 -23.57 -1.86 -15.35
C TRP A 256 -22.47 -1.16 -14.54
N VAL A 257 -22.74 -0.88 -13.26
CA VAL A 257 -21.75 -0.23 -12.39
C VAL A 257 -20.58 -1.15 -12.10
N LEU A 258 -20.84 -2.42 -11.82
CA LEU A 258 -19.78 -3.40 -11.53
C LEU A 258 -18.89 -3.64 -12.76
N ASP A 259 -19.48 -3.78 -13.95
CA ASP A 259 -18.71 -3.87 -15.20
C ASP A 259 -17.81 -2.62 -15.36
N GLY A 260 -18.32 -1.42 -15.04
CA GLY A 260 -17.54 -0.18 -15.07
C GLY A 260 -16.42 -0.13 -14.01
N PHE A 261 -16.66 -0.62 -12.81
CA PHE A 261 -15.61 -0.73 -11.77
C PHE A 261 -14.51 -1.68 -12.20
N ASP A 262 -14.86 -2.81 -12.82
CA ASP A 262 -13.87 -3.80 -13.28
C ASP A 262 -12.93 -3.19 -14.35
N GLU A 263 -13.44 -2.33 -15.23
CA GLU A 263 -12.62 -1.58 -16.20
C GLU A 263 -11.63 -0.64 -15.48
N THR A 264 -12.09 0.13 -14.48
CA THR A 264 -11.21 1.02 -13.71
C THR A 264 -10.18 0.24 -12.89
N TYR A 265 -10.58 -0.88 -12.25
CA TYR A 265 -9.65 -1.75 -11.53
C TYR A 265 -8.59 -2.35 -12.45
N ALA A 266 -8.99 -2.83 -13.63
CA ALA A 266 -8.06 -3.34 -14.64
C ALA A 266 -7.05 -2.26 -15.07
N SER A 267 -7.49 -1.04 -15.30
CA SER A 267 -6.62 0.10 -15.65
C SER A 267 -5.61 0.43 -14.55
N LEU A 268 -6.01 0.28 -13.28
CA LEU A 268 -5.12 0.46 -12.12
C LEU A 268 -4.26 -0.78 -11.80
N GLY A 269 -4.52 -1.92 -12.44
CA GLY A 269 -3.87 -3.21 -12.14
C GLY A 269 -4.26 -3.77 -10.78
N ILE A 270 -5.51 -3.56 -10.34
CA ILE A 270 -6.07 -3.99 -9.06
C ILE A 270 -6.93 -5.24 -9.27
N HIS A 271 -6.85 -6.13 -8.32
CA HIS A 271 -7.53 -7.40 -8.31
C HIS A 271 -8.07 -7.72 -6.90
N PHE A 272 -9.15 -8.50 -6.82
CA PHE A 272 -9.69 -8.99 -5.56
C PHE A 272 -9.87 -10.51 -5.62
N ASP A 273 -9.39 -11.21 -4.60
CA ASP A 273 -9.60 -12.64 -4.41
C ASP A 273 -11.03 -12.93 -3.94
N LYS A 274 -11.62 -11.98 -3.20
CA LYS A 274 -12.96 -12.12 -2.64
C LYS A 274 -13.76 -10.81 -2.73
N VAL A 275 -14.94 -10.90 -3.32
CA VAL A 275 -15.90 -9.79 -3.34
C VAL A 275 -17.08 -10.15 -2.43
N TYR A 276 -17.40 -9.27 -1.49
CA TYR A 276 -18.60 -9.31 -0.67
C TYR A 276 -19.58 -8.25 -1.17
N TYR A 277 -20.86 -8.52 -1.02
CA TYR A 277 -21.95 -7.60 -1.39
C TYR A 277 -22.79 -7.28 -0.16
N GLU A 278 -23.10 -6.00 0.05
CA GLU A 278 -23.96 -5.58 1.17
C GLU A 278 -25.33 -6.25 1.10
N SER A 279 -25.88 -6.45 -0.11
CA SER A 279 -27.14 -7.16 -0.33
C SER A 279 -27.15 -8.59 0.23
N GLN A 280 -25.98 -9.21 0.42
CA GLN A 280 -25.82 -10.56 0.97
C GLN A 280 -25.40 -10.56 2.45
N THR A 281 -24.83 -9.45 2.94
CA THR A 281 -24.24 -9.37 4.29
C THR A 281 -25.07 -8.56 5.28
N TYR A 282 -26.02 -7.75 4.81
CA TYR A 282 -26.77 -6.82 5.68
C TYR A 282 -27.59 -7.47 6.79
N LEU A 283 -27.91 -8.76 6.68
CA LEU A 283 -28.59 -9.55 7.73
C LEU A 283 -27.63 -10.24 8.71
N LEU A 284 -26.33 -10.22 8.40
CA LEU A 284 -25.32 -10.80 9.29
C LEU A 284 -25.27 -9.98 10.59
N GLY A 285 -24.92 -10.66 11.66
CA GLY A 285 -24.77 -10.03 12.99
C GLY A 285 -26.02 -10.06 13.86
N LYS A 286 -27.25 -10.22 13.34
CA LYS A 286 -28.45 -10.35 14.20
C LYS A 286 -28.36 -11.54 15.17
N SER A 287 -27.80 -12.65 14.73
CA SER A 287 -27.55 -13.82 15.60
C SER A 287 -26.53 -13.52 16.69
N LEU A 288 -25.51 -12.73 16.38
CA LEU A 288 -24.50 -12.30 17.34
C LEU A 288 -25.07 -11.30 18.35
N VAL A 289 -25.98 -10.43 17.93
CA VAL A 289 -26.70 -9.55 18.86
C VAL A 289 -27.53 -10.38 19.84
N ARG A 290 -28.23 -11.43 19.37
CA ARG A 290 -28.94 -12.35 20.25
C ARG A 290 -27.99 -13.05 21.23
N LYS A 291 -26.87 -13.57 20.73
CA LYS A 291 -25.81 -14.15 21.58
C LYS A 291 -25.34 -13.18 22.66
N GLY A 292 -25.12 -11.92 22.31
CA GLY A 292 -24.70 -10.89 23.27
C GLY A 292 -25.77 -10.56 24.34
N LEU A 293 -27.05 -10.63 23.99
CA LEU A 293 -28.15 -10.53 24.96
C LEU A 293 -28.14 -11.73 25.91
N ASP A 294 -28.01 -12.96 25.39
CA ASP A 294 -27.94 -14.17 26.19
C ASP A 294 -26.73 -14.19 27.13
N MET A 295 -25.61 -13.60 26.72
CA MET A 295 -24.40 -13.40 27.55
C MET A 295 -24.53 -12.25 28.55
N GLY A 296 -25.56 -11.40 28.45
CA GLY A 296 -25.74 -10.23 29.28
C GLY A 296 -24.77 -9.06 28.99
N VAL A 297 -24.08 -9.09 27.84
CA VAL A 297 -23.17 -8.01 27.40
C VAL A 297 -23.88 -6.95 26.55
N PHE A 298 -25.09 -7.24 26.07
CA PHE A 298 -26.01 -6.28 25.45
C PHE A 298 -27.28 -6.16 26.27
N VAL A 299 -27.97 -5.04 26.10
CA VAL A 299 -29.20 -4.72 26.85
C VAL A 299 -30.31 -4.30 25.89
N THR A 300 -31.56 -4.64 26.25
CA THR A 300 -32.74 -4.16 25.52
C THR A 300 -33.34 -3.01 26.31
N ASP A 301 -33.51 -1.86 25.66
CA ASP A 301 -34.18 -0.69 26.22
C ASP A 301 -35.71 -0.86 26.19
N PRO A 302 -36.47 -0.05 26.97
CA PRO A 302 -37.94 -0.17 27.06
C PRO A 302 -38.68 0.00 25.74
N ASP A 303 -38.09 0.66 24.74
CA ASP A 303 -38.64 0.82 23.38
C ASP A 303 -38.40 -0.40 22.48
N GLY A 304 -37.69 -1.43 22.97
CA GLY A 304 -37.34 -2.62 22.23
C GLY A 304 -35.99 -2.54 21.47
N SER A 305 -35.33 -1.40 21.49
CA SER A 305 -34.00 -1.25 20.87
C SER A 305 -32.91 -1.98 21.67
N VAL A 306 -31.88 -2.47 20.97
CA VAL A 306 -30.75 -3.22 21.59
C VAL A 306 -29.48 -2.39 21.54
N TRP A 307 -28.82 -2.30 22.68
CA TRP A 307 -27.63 -1.48 22.88
C TRP A 307 -26.47 -2.26 23.49
N CYS A 308 -25.27 -1.85 23.14
CA CYS A 308 -24.03 -2.21 23.85
C CYS A 308 -23.57 -1.00 24.68
N ASP A 309 -23.38 -1.21 25.97
CA ASP A 309 -22.83 -0.18 26.87
C ASP A 309 -21.30 -0.23 26.85
N LEU A 310 -20.69 0.87 26.38
CA LEU A 310 -19.24 1.06 26.28
C LEU A 310 -18.75 2.18 27.19
N THR A 311 -19.60 2.66 28.15
CA THR A 311 -19.25 3.79 29.02
C THR A 311 -18.08 3.49 29.96
N ALA A 312 -17.95 2.24 30.41
CA ALA A 312 -16.81 1.77 31.19
C ALA A 312 -15.48 1.79 30.37
N ASP A 313 -15.57 1.75 29.05
CA ASP A 313 -14.45 1.82 28.11
C ASP A 313 -14.18 3.27 27.65
N GLY A 314 -14.89 4.25 28.20
CA GLY A 314 -14.76 5.67 27.88
C GLY A 314 -15.46 6.10 26.60
N LEU A 315 -16.38 5.29 26.08
CA LEU A 315 -17.16 5.56 24.87
C LEU A 315 -18.66 5.63 25.18
N ASP A 316 -19.47 6.09 24.22
CA ASP A 316 -20.92 6.14 24.37
C ASP A 316 -21.56 4.74 24.21
N ARG A 317 -22.80 4.62 24.71
CA ARG A 317 -23.65 3.47 24.39
C ARG A 317 -23.84 3.37 22.87
N LYS A 318 -23.76 2.16 22.33
CA LYS A 318 -23.88 1.91 20.89
C LYS A 318 -25.13 1.13 20.55
N LEU A 319 -25.98 1.72 19.71
CA LEU A 319 -27.16 1.06 19.15
C LEU A 319 -26.74 -0.11 18.23
N LEU A 320 -27.34 -1.26 18.43
CA LEU A 320 -27.13 -2.47 17.60
C LEU A 320 -28.38 -2.81 16.78
N LEU A 321 -29.56 -2.77 17.39
CA LEU A 321 -30.84 -2.93 16.70
C LEU A 321 -31.78 -1.80 17.06
N ARG A 322 -32.52 -1.27 16.10
CA ARG A 322 -33.61 -0.32 16.35
C ARG A 322 -34.80 -1.02 17.01
N SER A 323 -35.74 -0.24 17.51
CA SER A 323 -36.96 -0.73 18.15
C SER A 323 -37.82 -1.65 17.25
N ASP A 324 -37.76 -1.47 15.95
CA ASP A 324 -38.39 -2.33 14.95
C ASP A 324 -37.59 -3.60 14.61
N GLY A 325 -36.46 -3.83 15.28
CA GLY A 325 -35.57 -4.98 15.06
C GLY A 325 -34.68 -4.88 13.83
N THR A 326 -34.62 -3.69 13.17
CA THR A 326 -33.71 -3.48 12.04
C THR A 326 -32.28 -3.24 12.50
N SER A 327 -31.32 -3.76 11.72
CA SER A 327 -29.88 -3.62 11.98
C SER A 327 -29.39 -2.20 11.66
N VAL A 328 -28.31 -1.79 12.33
CA VAL A 328 -27.51 -0.63 11.98
C VAL A 328 -26.16 -1.10 11.42
N TYR A 329 -25.35 -0.19 10.86
CA TYR A 329 -24.08 -0.55 10.21
C TYR A 329 -23.15 -1.40 11.09
N ILE A 330 -22.98 -1.04 12.35
CA ILE A 330 -22.10 -1.77 13.28
C ILE A 330 -22.52 -3.25 13.45
N THR A 331 -23.82 -3.55 13.40
CA THR A 331 -24.35 -4.92 13.51
C THR A 331 -23.92 -5.76 12.32
N GLN A 332 -23.99 -5.17 11.14
CA GLN A 332 -23.53 -5.83 9.90
C GLN A 332 -22.03 -6.08 9.95
N ASP A 333 -21.24 -5.11 10.42
CA ASP A 333 -19.79 -5.25 10.49
C ASP A 333 -19.34 -6.31 11.48
N ILE A 334 -20.03 -6.45 12.62
CA ILE A 334 -19.81 -7.53 13.59
C ILE A 334 -19.99 -8.89 12.91
N GLY A 335 -21.10 -9.06 12.18
CA GLY A 335 -21.41 -10.31 11.50
C GLY A 335 -20.48 -10.61 10.32
N THR A 336 -20.07 -9.57 9.60
CA THR A 336 -19.14 -9.69 8.46
C THR A 336 -17.74 -10.05 8.95
N ALA A 337 -17.28 -9.45 10.06
CA ALA A 337 -15.99 -9.79 10.65
C ALA A 337 -15.95 -11.26 11.10
N GLU A 338 -16.97 -11.72 11.84
CA GLU A 338 -17.06 -13.11 12.29
C GLU A 338 -17.04 -14.08 11.10
N LYS A 339 -17.83 -13.81 10.07
CA LYS A 339 -17.86 -14.63 8.85
C LYS A 339 -16.48 -14.76 8.20
N ARG A 340 -15.72 -13.65 8.10
CA ARG A 340 -14.41 -13.64 7.45
C ARG A 340 -13.37 -14.42 8.23
N PHE A 341 -13.29 -14.22 9.55
CA PHE A 341 -12.38 -14.97 10.40
C PHE A 341 -12.68 -16.48 10.38
N SER A 342 -13.95 -16.87 10.35
CA SER A 342 -14.34 -18.29 10.29
C SER A 342 -14.12 -18.90 8.90
N GLU A 343 -14.42 -18.17 7.81
CA GLU A 343 -14.31 -18.65 6.43
C GLU A 343 -12.85 -18.87 6.02
N PHE A 344 -11.93 -17.96 6.38
CA PHE A 344 -10.54 -17.97 5.93
C PHE A 344 -9.52 -18.33 7.02
N LYS A 345 -9.96 -18.59 8.26
CA LYS A 345 -9.06 -18.85 9.41
C LYS A 345 -7.96 -17.78 9.50
N LEU A 346 -8.38 -16.53 9.56
CA LEU A 346 -7.50 -15.39 9.54
C LEU A 346 -6.70 -15.26 10.84
N ASP A 347 -5.43 -14.92 10.71
CA ASP A 347 -4.57 -14.44 11.80
C ASP A 347 -4.69 -12.92 11.99
N SER A 348 -5.07 -12.17 10.95
CA SER A 348 -5.31 -10.73 11.03
C SER A 348 -6.23 -10.27 9.90
N HIS A 349 -7.00 -9.21 10.17
CA HIS A 349 -7.81 -8.51 9.17
C HIS A 349 -7.48 -7.02 9.16
N VAL A 350 -7.02 -6.53 8.01
CA VAL A 350 -6.67 -5.12 7.79
C VAL A 350 -7.79 -4.44 7.01
N TYR A 351 -8.41 -3.43 7.60
CA TYR A 351 -9.37 -2.55 6.94
C TYR A 351 -8.68 -1.28 6.48
N VAL A 352 -8.62 -1.04 5.17
CA VAL A 352 -8.06 0.19 4.58
C VAL A 352 -9.18 1.20 4.44
N VAL A 353 -9.33 2.07 5.43
CA VAL A 353 -10.45 3.02 5.51
C VAL A 353 -9.95 4.39 6.00
N GLY A 354 -10.60 5.46 5.55
CA GLY A 354 -10.25 6.84 5.94
C GLY A 354 -10.32 7.08 7.45
N ASN A 355 -9.54 8.02 7.93
CA ASN A 355 -9.39 8.34 9.35
C ASN A 355 -10.67 8.85 10.03
N GLU A 356 -11.68 9.25 9.27
CA GLU A 356 -13.01 9.64 9.79
C GLU A 356 -13.72 8.46 10.48
N GLN A 357 -13.32 7.21 10.18
CA GLN A 357 -13.91 5.99 10.75
C GLN A 357 -13.15 5.44 11.97
N ASN A 358 -12.16 6.17 12.51
CA ASN A 358 -11.39 5.72 13.66
C ASN A 358 -12.27 5.31 14.84
N TYR A 359 -13.27 6.12 15.18
CA TYR A 359 -14.22 5.83 16.27
C TYR A 359 -15.03 4.55 16.00
N HIS A 360 -15.48 4.35 14.75
CA HIS A 360 -16.24 3.18 14.36
C HIS A 360 -15.46 1.88 14.57
N PHE A 361 -14.19 1.82 14.13
CA PHE A 361 -13.34 0.64 14.31
C PHE A 361 -12.95 0.39 15.76
N GLN A 362 -12.79 1.45 16.58
CA GLN A 362 -12.60 1.30 18.01
C GLN A 362 -13.82 0.64 18.68
N VAL A 363 -15.02 1.09 18.33
CA VAL A 363 -16.30 0.52 18.81
C VAL A 363 -16.44 -0.93 18.33
N LEU A 364 -16.16 -1.24 17.05
CA LEU A 364 -16.24 -2.59 16.49
C LEU A 364 -15.38 -3.58 17.29
N LYS A 365 -14.12 -3.24 17.54
CA LYS A 365 -13.19 -4.08 18.30
C LYS A 365 -13.69 -4.35 19.71
N LEU A 366 -14.20 -3.34 20.42
CA LEU A 366 -14.70 -3.48 21.78
C LEU A 366 -15.94 -4.38 21.84
N ILE A 367 -16.86 -4.23 20.89
CA ILE A 367 -18.06 -5.08 20.83
C ILE A 367 -17.69 -6.54 20.58
N LEU A 368 -16.76 -6.79 19.65
CA LEU A 368 -16.28 -8.15 19.36
C LEU A 368 -15.58 -8.77 20.57
N LYS A 369 -14.79 -8.01 21.33
CA LYS A 369 -14.21 -8.45 22.61
C LYS A 369 -15.27 -8.81 23.64
N LYS A 370 -16.31 -7.99 23.80
CA LYS A 370 -17.43 -8.27 24.72
C LYS A 370 -18.20 -9.54 24.32
N LEU A 371 -18.27 -9.86 23.02
CA LEU A 371 -18.82 -11.11 22.49
C LEU A 371 -17.91 -12.32 22.68
N GLY A 372 -16.69 -12.13 23.21
CA GLY A 372 -15.73 -13.19 23.52
C GLY A 372 -14.93 -13.70 22.32
N PHE A 373 -14.72 -12.87 21.31
CA PHE A 373 -13.86 -13.22 20.18
C PHE A 373 -12.40 -12.86 20.49
N ASP A 374 -11.54 -13.87 20.62
CA ASP A 374 -10.11 -13.72 20.93
C ASP A 374 -9.36 -12.96 19.83
N TRP A 375 -9.77 -13.12 18.57
CA TRP A 375 -9.20 -12.46 17.40
C TRP A 375 -9.62 -10.98 17.25
N ALA A 376 -10.41 -10.43 18.15
CA ALA A 376 -10.84 -9.02 18.05
C ALA A 376 -9.66 -8.03 18.05
N ASP A 377 -8.54 -8.39 18.70
CA ASP A 377 -7.32 -7.58 18.68
C ASP A 377 -6.55 -7.66 17.36
N ASP A 378 -6.76 -8.70 16.57
CA ASP A 378 -6.11 -8.91 15.28
C ASP A 378 -6.78 -8.16 14.12
N ILE A 379 -7.83 -7.40 14.41
CA ILE A 379 -8.40 -6.41 13.48
C ILE A 379 -7.51 -5.15 13.51
N TYR A 380 -7.02 -4.75 12.35
CA TYR A 380 -6.24 -3.54 12.20
C TYR A 380 -6.94 -2.54 11.27
N HIS A 381 -7.17 -1.33 11.73
CA HIS A 381 -7.64 -0.23 10.90
C HIS A 381 -6.43 0.54 10.34
N LEU A 382 -6.11 0.30 9.07
CA LEU A 382 -5.16 1.12 8.33
C LEU A 382 -5.85 2.45 8.02
N SER A 383 -5.83 3.33 9.02
CA SER A 383 -6.43 4.65 8.98
C SER A 383 -5.58 5.58 8.11
N TYR A 384 -6.10 5.97 6.95
CA TYR A 384 -5.37 6.86 6.06
C TYR A 384 -5.95 8.27 6.03
N GLY A 385 -5.07 9.27 5.81
CA GLY A 385 -5.44 10.67 5.64
C GLY A 385 -6.06 10.92 4.27
N MET A 386 -6.89 11.94 4.17
CA MET A 386 -7.60 12.29 2.94
C MET A 386 -6.65 12.79 1.84
N VAL A 387 -7.08 12.67 0.59
CA VAL A 387 -6.45 13.34 -0.55
C VAL A 387 -7.24 14.58 -0.91
N GLU A 388 -6.55 15.69 -1.06
CA GLU A 388 -7.13 17.00 -1.42
C GLU A 388 -6.54 17.46 -2.75
N LEU A 389 -7.27 18.34 -3.44
CA LEU A 389 -6.83 19.01 -4.65
C LEU A 389 -6.40 20.43 -4.34
N PRO A 390 -5.57 21.10 -5.18
CA PRO A 390 -5.22 22.50 -5.01
C PRO A 390 -6.46 23.43 -4.92
N GLU A 391 -7.54 23.06 -5.57
CA GLU A 391 -8.82 23.79 -5.56
C GLU A 391 -9.67 23.54 -4.31
N GLY A 392 -9.26 22.61 -3.42
CA GLY A 392 -9.94 22.30 -2.16
C GLY A 392 -10.53 20.89 -2.06
N LYS A 393 -11.41 20.68 -1.05
CA LYS A 393 -12.03 19.37 -0.79
C LYS A 393 -13.03 18.96 -1.87
N MET A 394 -13.01 17.70 -2.25
CA MET A 394 -13.97 17.10 -3.16
C MET A 394 -15.35 16.98 -2.52
N LYS A 395 -16.42 17.34 -3.26
CA LYS A 395 -17.80 17.21 -2.82
C LYS A 395 -18.62 16.42 -3.85
N SER A 396 -18.90 15.16 -3.55
CA SER A 396 -19.58 14.24 -4.47
C SER A 396 -21.02 14.64 -4.84
N ARG A 397 -21.72 15.38 -3.97
CA ARG A 397 -23.10 15.84 -4.23
C ARG A 397 -23.18 17.05 -5.16
N GLU A 398 -22.09 17.75 -5.39
CA GLU A 398 -22.02 18.99 -6.19
C GLU A 398 -21.29 18.78 -7.53
N GLY A 399 -20.96 17.53 -7.89
CA GLY A 399 -20.25 17.21 -9.14
C GLY A 399 -18.77 17.68 -9.21
N THR A 400 -18.19 18.06 -8.08
CA THR A 400 -16.80 18.55 -7.97
C THR A 400 -15.83 17.45 -7.52
N VAL A 401 -16.10 16.21 -7.90
CA VAL A 401 -15.25 15.06 -7.59
C VAL A 401 -14.40 14.75 -8.80
N VAL A 402 -13.10 14.56 -8.60
CA VAL A 402 -12.21 14.09 -9.68
C VAL A 402 -12.48 12.61 -9.89
N ASP A 403 -13.05 12.29 -11.02
CA ASP A 403 -13.30 10.94 -11.48
C ASP A 403 -11.98 10.17 -11.66
N ALA A 404 -11.99 8.85 -11.38
CA ALA A 404 -10.80 8.04 -11.46
C ALA A 404 -10.31 7.84 -12.89
N ASP A 405 -11.24 7.65 -13.83
CA ASP A 405 -10.92 7.43 -15.24
C ASP A 405 -10.40 8.72 -15.89
N ASP A 406 -11.03 9.88 -15.57
CA ASP A 406 -10.55 11.20 -16.01
C ASP A 406 -9.15 11.50 -15.47
N LEU A 407 -8.86 11.07 -14.23
CA LEU A 407 -7.55 11.23 -13.64
C LEU A 407 -6.49 10.37 -14.34
N ILE A 408 -6.80 9.11 -14.64
CA ILE A 408 -5.91 8.18 -15.35
C ILE A 408 -5.63 8.75 -16.76
N GLU A 409 -6.66 9.19 -17.48
CA GLU A 409 -6.52 9.79 -18.80
C GLU A 409 -5.65 11.06 -18.75
N LYS A 410 -5.88 11.93 -17.77
CA LYS A 410 -5.07 13.13 -17.60
C LYS A 410 -3.59 12.80 -17.39
N MET A 411 -3.29 11.77 -16.58
CA MET A 411 -1.91 11.34 -16.34
C MET A 411 -1.26 10.75 -17.60
N TYR A 412 -2.04 10.03 -18.41
CA TYR A 412 -1.60 9.56 -19.72
C TYR A 412 -1.24 10.72 -20.64
N GLN A 413 -2.11 11.73 -20.76
CA GLN A 413 -1.86 12.89 -21.62
C GLN A 413 -0.65 13.72 -21.19
N GLU A 414 -0.44 13.90 -19.89
CA GLU A 414 0.74 14.59 -19.35
C GLU A 414 2.03 13.78 -19.65
N ALA A 415 1.99 12.45 -19.51
CA ALA A 415 3.12 11.56 -19.84
C ALA A 415 3.45 11.61 -21.34
N LYS A 416 2.42 11.60 -22.19
CA LYS A 416 2.56 11.71 -23.64
C LYS A 416 3.22 13.03 -24.02
N ALA A 417 2.69 14.15 -23.54
CA ALA A 417 3.22 15.47 -23.85
C ALA A 417 4.70 15.61 -23.47
N MET A 418 5.08 15.18 -22.26
CA MET A 418 6.48 15.22 -21.81
C MET A 418 7.39 14.30 -22.62
N SER A 419 6.91 13.11 -22.98
CA SER A 419 7.70 12.15 -23.75
C SER A 419 7.92 12.64 -25.19
N GLU A 420 6.92 13.24 -25.81
CA GLU A 420 7.01 13.84 -27.16
C GLU A 420 7.96 15.05 -27.16
N GLU A 421 7.89 15.92 -26.14
CA GLU A 421 8.82 17.05 -26.00
C GLU A 421 10.28 16.59 -25.88
N SER A 422 10.52 15.47 -25.19
CA SER A 422 11.87 14.91 -25.06
C SER A 422 12.44 14.33 -26.36
N GLY A 423 11.59 13.93 -27.31
CA GLY A 423 11.94 13.32 -28.60
C GLY A 423 12.60 11.95 -28.52
N LYS A 424 12.78 11.38 -27.34
CA LYS A 424 13.55 10.14 -27.14
C LYS A 424 12.85 8.88 -27.64
N LEU A 425 11.53 8.91 -27.76
CA LEU A 425 10.71 7.79 -28.20
C LEU A 425 10.33 7.87 -29.70
N ALA A 426 10.89 8.82 -30.44
CA ALA A 426 10.50 9.09 -31.83
C ALA A 426 10.59 7.86 -32.75
N ASP A 427 11.58 7.01 -32.53
CA ASP A 427 11.86 5.84 -33.36
C ASP A 427 11.01 4.59 -33.00
N LEU A 428 10.16 4.66 -31.98
CA LEU A 428 9.32 3.53 -31.57
C LEU A 428 8.00 3.48 -32.35
N PRO A 429 7.41 2.27 -32.55
CA PRO A 429 6.05 2.14 -33.05
C PRO A 429 5.03 2.84 -32.16
N GLU A 430 3.95 3.36 -32.76
CA GLU A 430 2.90 4.09 -32.02
C GLU A 430 2.28 3.26 -30.87
N GLU A 431 2.03 1.97 -31.09
CA GLU A 431 1.50 1.07 -30.06
C GLU A 431 2.46 0.93 -28.85
N GLU A 432 3.77 0.88 -29.09
CA GLU A 432 4.78 0.83 -28.03
C GLU A 432 4.87 2.16 -27.30
N LYS A 433 4.78 3.29 -28.02
CA LYS A 433 4.72 4.63 -27.41
C LYS A 433 3.50 4.76 -26.51
N ASP A 434 2.32 4.36 -27.00
CA ASP A 434 1.07 4.43 -26.27
C ASP A 434 1.15 3.65 -24.96
N ARG A 435 1.64 2.41 -25.02
CA ARG A 435 1.89 1.59 -23.83
C ARG A 435 2.84 2.26 -22.84
N LEU A 436 3.91 2.90 -23.32
CA LEU A 436 4.86 3.61 -22.48
C LEU A 436 4.23 4.85 -21.82
N TYR A 437 3.40 5.60 -22.53
CA TYR A 437 2.71 6.75 -21.97
C TYR A 437 1.78 6.34 -20.81
N HIS A 438 1.03 5.25 -20.98
CA HIS A 438 0.22 4.67 -19.91
C HIS A 438 1.10 4.22 -18.72
N MET A 439 2.18 3.51 -18.96
CA MET A 439 3.09 3.03 -17.92
C MET A 439 3.71 4.18 -17.12
N ILE A 440 4.13 5.25 -17.80
CA ILE A 440 4.73 6.43 -17.16
C ILE A 440 3.67 7.21 -16.38
N GLY A 441 2.51 7.44 -16.97
CA GLY A 441 1.40 8.16 -16.34
C GLY A 441 0.90 7.47 -15.07
N LEU A 442 0.63 6.16 -15.15
CA LEU A 442 0.24 5.35 -14.00
C LEU A 442 1.36 5.26 -12.96
N GLY A 443 2.61 5.10 -13.39
CA GLY A 443 3.77 5.09 -12.50
C GLY A 443 3.90 6.40 -11.71
N ALA A 444 3.67 7.54 -12.37
CA ALA A 444 3.67 8.85 -11.73
C ALA A 444 2.55 8.97 -10.69
N LEU A 445 1.31 8.60 -11.05
CA LEU A 445 0.14 8.65 -10.18
C LEU A 445 0.34 7.77 -8.94
N LYS A 446 0.66 6.49 -9.14
CA LYS A 446 0.83 5.51 -8.07
C LYS A 446 1.93 5.94 -7.10
N TYR A 447 3.10 6.28 -7.64
CA TYR A 447 4.23 6.68 -6.81
C TYR A 447 3.93 7.94 -5.98
N PHE A 448 3.31 8.95 -6.59
CA PHE A 448 3.01 10.20 -5.90
C PHE A 448 2.06 9.98 -4.72
N ILE A 449 1.06 9.12 -4.88
CA ILE A 449 0.10 8.79 -3.82
C ILE A 449 0.74 7.94 -2.72
N ILE A 450 1.58 6.96 -3.09
CA ILE A 450 2.09 5.93 -2.16
C ILE A 450 3.33 6.40 -1.40
N LYS A 451 4.15 7.30 -1.97
CA LYS A 451 5.38 7.78 -1.29
C LYS A 451 5.13 8.54 0.02
N VAL A 452 3.90 8.99 0.23
CA VAL A 452 3.48 9.71 1.44
C VAL A 452 3.00 8.71 2.47
N ASP A 453 3.40 8.91 3.74
CA ASP A 453 2.90 8.11 4.87
C ASP A 453 1.37 8.00 4.82
N PRO A 454 0.79 6.79 4.87
CA PRO A 454 -0.67 6.61 4.79
C PRO A 454 -1.47 7.51 5.74
N LYS A 455 -0.98 7.73 6.96
CA LYS A 455 -1.69 8.52 7.99
C LYS A 455 -1.77 10.02 7.69
N LYS A 456 -0.96 10.52 6.74
CA LYS A 456 -0.92 11.95 6.40
C LYS A 456 -1.96 12.29 5.34
N THR A 457 -2.64 13.42 5.52
CA THR A 457 -3.38 14.08 4.43
C THR A 457 -2.38 14.55 3.36
N MET A 458 -2.77 14.43 2.10
CA MET A 458 -1.92 14.83 0.98
C MET A 458 -2.67 15.72 0.00
N LEU A 459 -1.91 16.61 -0.63
CA LEU A 459 -2.37 17.41 -1.77
C LEU A 459 -1.87 16.73 -3.06
N PHE A 460 -2.78 16.36 -3.95
CA PHE A 460 -2.41 15.76 -5.23
C PHE A 460 -2.27 16.83 -6.31
N ASN A 461 -1.08 16.88 -6.93
CA ASN A 461 -0.77 17.76 -8.06
C ASN A 461 -0.26 16.93 -9.25
N PRO A 462 -1.04 16.80 -10.34
CA PRO A 462 -0.65 16.01 -11.51
C PRO A 462 0.69 16.42 -12.12
N LYS A 463 0.95 17.73 -12.24
CA LYS A 463 2.19 18.24 -12.86
C LYS A 463 3.44 17.93 -12.05
N GLU A 464 3.35 18.00 -10.72
CA GLU A 464 4.48 17.65 -9.84
C GLU A 464 4.75 16.15 -9.81
N SER A 465 3.73 15.33 -10.04
CA SER A 465 3.85 13.87 -9.99
C SER A 465 4.65 13.29 -11.15
N ILE A 466 4.69 13.98 -12.30
CA ILE A 466 5.31 13.47 -13.54
C ILE A 466 6.74 13.97 -13.79
N ASP A 467 7.30 14.82 -12.92
CA ASP A 467 8.65 15.36 -13.07
C ASP A 467 9.72 14.26 -13.10
N PHE A 468 10.59 14.29 -14.12
CA PHE A 468 11.71 13.36 -14.27
C PHE A 468 12.93 13.64 -13.37
N ASN A 469 12.98 14.79 -12.71
CA ASN A 469 14.12 15.21 -11.89
C ASN A 469 13.85 15.18 -10.38
N GLY A 470 12.60 14.95 -9.99
CA GLY A 470 12.16 14.97 -8.60
C GLY A 470 12.07 13.59 -7.95
N ASN A 471 11.54 13.55 -6.73
CA ASN A 471 11.16 12.30 -6.06
C ASN A 471 9.84 11.78 -6.64
N THR A 472 9.89 11.14 -7.81
CA THR A 472 8.75 10.74 -8.64
C THR A 472 8.91 9.35 -9.21
N GLY A 473 7.80 8.73 -9.62
CA GLY A 473 7.82 7.45 -10.34
C GLY A 473 8.64 7.52 -11.64
N PRO A 474 8.39 8.51 -12.51
CA PRO A 474 9.16 8.68 -13.74
C PRO A 474 10.68 8.81 -13.57
N PHE A 475 11.15 9.43 -12.49
CA PHE A 475 12.59 9.46 -12.17
C PHE A 475 13.16 8.04 -11.98
N ILE A 476 12.45 7.18 -11.27
CA ILE A 476 12.89 5.79 -11.03
C ILE A 476 12.76 4.97 -12.31
N GLN A 477 11.67 5.13 -13.07
CA GLN A 477 11.44 4.49 -14.35
C GLN A 477 12.56 4.84 -15.35
N TYR A 478 12.92 6.12 -15.44
CA TYR A 478 14.01 6.58 -16.30
C TYR A 478 15.37 6.02 -15.84
N THR A 479 15.60 5.92 -14.54
CA THR A 479 16.81 5.30 -13.99
C THR A 479 16.93 3.84 -14.43
N HIS A 480 15.85 3.07 -14.32
CA HIS A 480 15.82 1.68 -14.77
C HIS A 480 16.07 1.55 -16.29
N ALA A 481 15.38 2.35 -17.10
CA ALA A 481 15.57 2.36 -18.55
C ALA A 481 17.02 2.71 -18.95
N ARG A 482 17.66 3.62 -18.21
CA ARG A 482 19.09 3.95 -18.38
C ARG A 482 19.98 2.74 -18.13
N ILE A 483 19.77 2.01 -17.04
CA ILE A 483 20.53 0.79 -16.72
C ILE A 483 20.37 -0.21 -17.84
N LYS A 484 19.13 -0.47 -18.27
CA LYS A 484 18.84 -1.39 -19.37
C LYS A 484 19.51 -0.97 -20.69
N SER A 485 19.62 0.33 -20.95
CA SER A 485 20.36 0.84 -22.10
C SER A 485 21.86 0.55 -22.02
N ILE A 486 22.46 0.63 -20.81
CA ILE A 486 23.88 0.31 -20.61
C ILE A 486 24.12 -1.19 -20.85
N LEU A 487 23.27 -2.05 -20.27
CA LEU A 487 23.37 -3.51 -20.43
C LEU A 487 23.23 -3.93 -21.89
N ARG A 488 22.24 -3.42 -22.62
CA ARG A 488 22.09 -3.69 -24.07
C ARG A 488 23.32 -3.26 -24.88
N LYS A 489 23.97 -2.16 -24.53
CA LYS A 489 25.21 -1.73 -25.18
C LYS A 489 26.39 -2.66 -24.86
N ALA A 490 26.46 -3.19 -23.64
CA ALA A 490 27.45 -4.19 -23.24
C ALA A 490 27.25 -5.50 -24.03
N GLU A 491 26.01 -6.00 -24.09
CA GLU A 491 25.64 -7.18 -24.88
C GLU A 491 26.00 -7.03 -26.37
N ALA A 492 25.69 -5.87 -26.97
CA ALA A 492 26.04 -5.58 -28.37
C ALA A 492 27.56 -5.54 -28.63
N GLN A 493 28.37 -5.31 -27.59
CA GLN A 493 29.83 -5.38 -27.65
C GLN A 493 30.39 -6.76 -27.28
N GLY A 494 29.53 -7.73 -26.94
CA GLY A 494 29.92 -9.07 -26.52
C GLY A 494 30.57 -9.11 -25.13
N ILE A 495 30.26 -8.14 -24.27
CA ILE A 495 30.78 -8.07 -22.90
C ILE A 495 29.92 -8.98 -22.00
N ASP A 496 30.56 -9.96 -21.36
CA ASP A 496 29.91 -10.87 -20.41
C ASP A 496 29.58 -10.16 -19.09
N HIS A 497 28.35 -10.30 -18.64
CA HIS A 497 27.88 -9.85 -17.33
C HIS A 497 27.05 -10.93 -16.60
N SER A 498 27.35 -12.20 -16.89
CA SER A 498 26.71 -13.33 -16.19
C SER A 498 27.07 -13.37 -14.70
N VAL A 499 26.13 -13.84 -13.88
CA VAL A 499 26.32 -13.96 -12.40
C VAL A 499 27.03 -15.25 -11.98
N GLU A 500 27.34 -16.16 -12.92
CA GLU A 500 27.94 -17.47 -12.61
C GLU A 500 29.32 -17.31 -11.94
N GLU A 501 30.19 -16.50 -12.56
CA GLU A 501 31.52 -16.19 -12.05
C GLU A 501 31.70 -14.67 -11.90
N ILE A 502 31.50 -14.16 -10.69
CA ILE A 502 31.73 -12.75 -10.35
C ILE A 502 33.15 -12.62 -9.78
N PRO A 503 34.07 -11.92 -10.47
CA PRO A 503 35.44 -11.78 -9.97
C PRO A 503 35.47 -10.89 -8.72
N THR A 504 36.45 -11.15 -7.86
CA THR A 504 36.76 -10.29 -6.70
C THR A 504 37.62 -9.13 -7.16
N VAL A 505 37.13 -7.90 -7.00
CA VAL A 505 37.83 -6.69 -7.40
C VAL A 505 37.95 -5.69 -6.24
N ASN A 506 38.76 -4.66 -6.40
CA ASN A 506 38.81 -3.58 -5.44
C ASN A 506 37.66 -2.61 -5.68
N LEU A 507 36.54 -2.81 -4.97
CA LEU A 507 35.35 -1.97 -5.06
C LEU A 507 35.65 -0.54 -4.59
N SER A 508 35.25 0.45 -5.35
CA SER A 508 35.30 1.86 -4.94
C SER A 508 34.29 2.13 -3.81
N LEU A 509 34.51 3.22 -3.07
CA LEU A 509 33.57 3.63 -2.01
C LEU A 509 32.13 3.84 -2.52
N LYS A 510 31.96 4.24 -3.78
CA LYS A 510 30.64 4.40 -4.39
C LYS A 510 29.97 3.06 -4.70
N GLU A 511 30.75 2.09 -5.19
CA GLU A 511 30.25 0.74 -5.42
C GLU A 511 29.89 0.04 -4.10
N ILE A 512 30.72 0.16 -3.07
CA ILE A 512 30.40 -0.32 -1.72
C ILE A 512 29.11 0.32 -1.20
N ARG A 513 28.89 1.61 -1.46
CA ARG A 513 27.66 2.30 -1.06
C ARG A 513 26.41 1.74 -1.75
N LEU A 514 26.50 1.40 -3.03
CA LEU A 514 25.42 0.72 -3.76
C LEU A 514 25.17 -0.69 -3.18
N VAL A 515 26.23 -1.46 -2.90
CA VAL A 515 26.12 -2.79 -2.26
C VAL A 515 25.41 -2.69 -0.90
N LYS A 516 25.79 -1.72 -0.07
CA LYS A 516 25.11 -1.44 1.22
C LYS A 516 23.62 -1.16 1.05
N LEU A 517 23.26 -0.32 0.09
CA LEU A 517 21.85 0.02 -0.20
C LEU A 517 21.07 -1.20 -0.69
N LEU A 518 21.65 -2.01 -1.58
CA LEU A 518 21.03 -3.25 -2.04
C LEU A 518 20.76 -4.20 -0.87
N ASN A 519 21.74 -4.36 0.04
CA ASN A 519 21.60 -5.23 1.20
C ASN A 519 20.48 -4.79 2.17
N LEU A 520 20.07 -3.53 2.15
CA LEU A 520 18.96 -3.05 2.99
C LEU A 520 17.58 -3.50 2.50
N TYR A 521 17.45 -3.97 1.26
CA TYR A 521 16.14 -4.25 0.66
C TYR A 521 15.27 -5.21 1.48
N PRO A 522 15.75 -6.40 1.91
CA PRO A 522 14.93 -7.31 2.71
C PRO A 522 14.45 -6.70 4.04
N SER A 523 15.31 -5.92 4.70
CA SER A 523 14.95 -5.24 5.95
C SER A 523 13.91 -4.13 5.72
N LYS A 524 13.95 -3.46 4.55
CA LYS A 524 12.94 -2.46 4.17
C LYS A 524 11.60 -3.09 3.87
N VAL A 525 11.57 -4.30 3.28
CA VAL A 525 10.35 -5.08 3.12
C VAL A 525 9.73 -5.41 4.49
N ALA A 526 10.52 -5.93 5.42
CA ALA A 526 10.07 -6.25 6.78
C ALA A 526 9.58 -5.00 7.54
N GLU A 527 10.33 -3.89 7.49
CA GLU A 527 9.97 -2.61 8.11
C GLU A 527 8.64 -2.08 7.56
N GLY A 528 8.50 -2.07 6.24
CA GLY A 528 7.27 -1.62 5.58
C GLY A 528 6.06 -2.49 5.93
N ALA A 529 6.24 -3.82 5.93
CA ALA A 529 5.20 -4.78 6.28
C ALA A 529 4.73 -4.60 7.72
N GLN A 530 5.66 -4.50 8.67
CA GLN A 530 5.35 -4.26 10.08
C GLN A 530 4.59 -2.96 10.31
N ALA A 531 4.91 -1.92 9.53
CA ALA A 531 4.27 -0.61 9.63
C ALA A 531 3.00 -0.48 8.76
N TYR A 532 2.67 -1.47 7.94
CA TYR A 532 1.66 -1.38 6.87
C TYR A 532 1.86 -0.11 6.01
N SER A 533 3.12 0.21 5.69
CA SER A 533 3.51 1.46 5.02
C SER A 533 4.34 1.21 3.77
N PRO A 534 3.72 1.20 2.59
CA PRO A 534 4.45 1.08 1.33
C PRO A 534 5.33 2.30 1.03
N ALA A 535 5.14 3.43 1.74
CA ALA A 535 6.02 4.58 1.64
C ALA A 535 7.49 4.27 2.01
N VAL A 536 7.72 3.27 2.87
CA VAL A 536 9.08 2.79 3.19
C VAL A 536 9.77 2.28 1.92
N ILE A 537 9.06 1.49 1.11
CA ILE A 537 9.58 0.94 -0.16
C ILE A 537 9.74 2.03 -1.21
N ALA A 538 8.78 2.96 -1.32
CA ALA A 538 8.87 4.08 -2.26
C ALA A 538 10.11 4.94 -2.00
N ASN A 539 10.35 5.32 -0.75
CA ASN A 539 11.51 6.11 -0.36
C ASN A 539 12.82 5.33 -0.57
N TYR A 540 12.84 4.05 -0.27
CA TYR A 540 13.99 3.18 -0.54
C TYR A 540 14.33 3.11 -2.03
N ALA A 541 13.33 2.88 -2.89
CA ALA A 541 13.53 2.82 -4.34
C ALA A 541 14.06 4.15 -4.90
N TYR A 542 13.57 5.27 -4.40
CA TYR A 542 14.08 6.60 -4.78
C TYR A 542 15.54 6.80 -4.36
N GLU A 543 15.90 6.47 -3.12
CA GLU A 543 17.29 6.61 -2.65
C GLU A 543 18.24 5.71 -3.45
N LEU A 544 17.84 4.48 -3.77
CA LEU A 544 18.62 3.56 -4.59
C LEU A 544 18.82 4.11 -6.01
N ALA A 545 17.77 4.62 -6.64
CA ALA A 545 17.82 5.23 -7.97
C ALA A 545 18.68 6.50 -7.99
N LYS A 546 18.55 7.34 -6.98
CA LYS A 546 19.33 8.58 -6.80
C LYS A 546 20.82 8.28 -6.65
N GLU A 547 21.18 7.32 -5.80
CA GLU A 547 22.57 6.92 -5.59
C GLU A 547 23.19 6.34 -6.86
N PHE A 548 22.43 5.51 -7.60
CA PHE A 548 22.88 5.02 -8.89
C PHE A 548 23.13 6.16 -9.88
N ASN A 549 22.23 7.12 -10.01
CA ASN A 549 22.41 8.24 -10.94
C ASN A 549 23.65 9.08 -10.60
N GLN A 550 23.97 9.26 -9.31
CA GLN A 550 25.19 9.92 -8.87
C GLN A 550 26.44 9.08 -9.20
N TYR A 551 26.39 7.77 -8.96
CA TYR A 551 27.45 6.84 -9.34
C TYR A 551 27.71 6.89 -10.85
N TYR A 552 26.67 6.76 -11.66
CA TYR A 552 26.77 6.75 -13.13
C TYR A 552 27.33 8.05 -13.71
N HIS A 553 26.97 9.20 -13.11
CA HIS A 553 27.52 10.49 -13.52
C HIS A 553 29.04 10.54 -13.37
N ASP A 554 29.57 9.99 -12.31
CA ASP A 554 30.98 10.06 -11.96
C ASP A 554 31.79 8.86 -12.49
N THR A 555 31.13 7.78 -12.91
CA THR A 555 31.77 6.53 -13.31
C THR A 555 31.26 6.10 -14.69
N PRO A 556 32.03 6.34 -15.75
CA PRO A 556 31.66 5.92 -17.11
C PRO A 556 31.88 4.40 -17.27
N ILE A 557 30.88 3.58 -16.90
CA ILE A 557 30.94 2.11 -16.75
C ILE A 557 31.57 1.43 -17.98
N LEU A 558 31.07 1.69 -19.18
CA LEU A 558 31.52 1.03 -20.41
C LEU A 558 32.91 1.49 -20.92
N LYS A 559 33.54 2.48 -20.27
CA LYS A 559 34.90 2.92 -20.58
C LYS A 559 35.95 2.28 -19.66
N GLU A 560 35.55 1.40 -18.77
CA GLU A 560 36.47 0.65 -17.92
C GLU A 560 37.31 -0.32 -18.77
N GLU A 561 38.62 -0.27 -18.59
CA GLU A 561 39.59 -1.09 -19.33
C GLU A 561 39.83 -2.45 -18.67
N ASP A 562 39.74 -2.49 -17.33
CA ASP A 562 39.82 -3.74 -16.58
C ASP A 562 38.55 -4.55 -16.75
N LYS A 563 38.67 -5.73 -17.38
CA LYS A 563 37.53 -6.58 -17.71
C LYS A 563 36.82 -7.14 -16.48
N ASP A 564 37.55 -7.41 -15.40
CA ASP A 564 36.97 -7.94 -14.17
C ASP A 564 36.18 -6.84 -13.46
N VAL A 565 36.74 -5.64 -13.39
CA VAL A 565 36.03 -4.45 -12.84
C VAL A 565 34.81 -4.12 -13.69
N LEU A 566 34.93 -4.16 -15.02
CA LEU A 566 33.80 -3.91 -15.93
C LEU A 566 32.69 -4.93 -15.71
N LYS A 567 33.02 -6.23 -15.65
CA LYS A 567 32.03 -7.28 -15.39
C LYS A 567 31.32 -7.06 -14.04
N VAL A 568 32.07 -6.79 -12.97
CA VAL A 568 31.47 -6.52 -11.64
C VAL A 568 30.53 -5.31 -11.67
N ARG A 569 30.90 -4.23 -12.37
CA ARG A 569 30.04 -3.05 -12.52
C ARG A 569 28.75 -3.35 -13.28
N LEU A 570 28.82 -4.15 -14.34
CA LEU A 570 27.64 -4.54 -15.12
C LEU A 570 26.70 -5.43 -14.29
N VAL A 571 27.25 -6.43 -13.59
CA VAL A 571 26.46 -7.27 -12.66
C VAL A 571 25.85 -6.44 -11.52
N LEU A 572 26.58 -5.46 -10.98
CA LEU A 572 26.08 -4.57 -9.93
C LEU A 572 24.86 -3.76 -10.39
N ILE A 573 24.93 -3.15 -11.56
CA ILE A 573 23.80 -2.36 -12.07
C ILE A 573 22.63 -3.24 -12.51
N GLU A 574 22.88 -4.46 -12.98
CA GLU A 574 21.84 -5.43 -13.28
C GLU A 574 21.09 -5.88 -12.02
N THR A 575 21.84 -6.21 -10.95
CA THR A 575 21.28 -6.52 -9.62
C THR A 575 20.45 -5.34 -9.09
N LEU A 576 20.97 -4.11 -9.23
CA LEU A 576 20.24 -2.89 -8.85
C LEU A 576 18.93 -2.72 -9.65
N SER A 577 18.98 -2.96 -10.96
CA SER A 577 17.79 -2.96 -11.83
C SER A 577 16.75 -3.99 -11.36
N ALA A 578 17.18 -5.19 -10.99
CA ALA A 578 16.30 -6.25 -10.49
C ALA A 578 15.65 -5.86 -9.15
N VAL A 579 16.42 -5.29 -8.21
CA VAL A 579 15.90 -4.80 -6.93
C VAL A 579 14.93 -3.64 -7.11
N LEU A 580 15.23 -2.67 -7.99
CA LEU A 580 14.30 -1.59 -8.34
C LEU A 580 12.98 -2.15 -8.88
N ARG A 581 13.05 -3.15 -9.78
CA ARG A 581 11.85 -3.79 -10.35
C ARG A 581 11.00 -4.46 -9.26
N LYS A 582 11.62 -5.19 -8.33
CA LYS A 582 10.93 -5.80 -7.19
C LYS A 582 10.30 -4.75 -6.28
N ALA A 583 11.05 -3.71 -5.91
CA ALA A 583 10.57 -2.62 -5.06
C ALA A 583 9.39 -1.86 -5.69
N MET A 584 9.50 -1.51 -6.98
CA MET A 584 8.42 -0.81 -7.69
C MET A 584 7.24 -1.75 -7.96
N GLY A 585 7.46 -3.06 -8.13
CA GLY A 585 6.43 -4.07 -8.20
C GLY A 585 5.56 -4.17 -6.95
N ILE A 586 6.14 -4.00 -5.75
CA ILE A 586 5.39 -3.87 -4.49
C ILE A 586 4.44 -2.66 -4.52
N LEU A 587 4.83 -1.58 -5.19
CA LEU A 587 3.99 -0.39 -5.37
C LEU A 587 3.00 -0.52 -6.54
N GLY A 588 2.95 -1.67 -7.22
CA GLY A 588 2.14 -1.89 -8.41
C GLY A 588 2.58 -1.05 -9.62
N ILE A 589 3.87 -0.66 -9.67
CA ILE A 589 4.44 0.20 -10.72
C ILE A 589 5.36 -0.61 -11.61
N GLU A 590 5.07 -0.60 -12.91
CA GLU A 590 5.91 -1.21 -13.92
C GLU A 590 7.11 -0.32 -14.30
N LEU A 591 8.23 -0.95 -14.62
CA LEU A 591 9.44 -0.25 -15.07
C LEU A 591 9.70 -0.54 -16.56
N PRO A 592 9.79 0.50 -17.41
CA PRO A 592 10.07 0.33 -18.83
C PRO A 592 11.54 -0.05 -19.08
N GLU A 593 11.78 -0.81 -20.13
CA GLU A 593 13.13 -1.14 -20.57
C GLU A 593 13.75 -0.05 -21.45
N ARG A 594 12.90 0.81 -22.03
CA ARG A 594 13.29 1.96 -22.89
C ARG A 594 12.45 3.17 -22.51
N MET A 595 13.07 4.34 -22.54
CA MET A 595 12.40 5.58 -22.20
C MET A 595 13.17 6.80 -22.75
#